data_6f791bce20aae023dce8866b4a837435
#
_entry.id   6f791bce20aae023dce8866b4a837435
#
_cell.length_a   1.000
_cell.length_b   1.000
_cell.length_c   1.000
_cell.angle_alpha   90.00
_cell.angle_beta   90.00
_cell.angle_gamma   90.00
#
_symmetry.space_group_name_H-M   'P 1'
#
loop_
_entity.id
_entity.type
_entity.pdbx_description
1 polymer ?
#
loop_
_entity_poly.entity_id
_entity_poly.type
_entity_poly.pdbx_seq_one_letter_code
_entity_poly.pdbx_strand_id
1 'polypeptide(L)'
;MPLSLAACGGGGQSTDKEFSAGVTDGNTYTNEYFGFAATLDENWTMLTKDQITQITGQTAEAFDDENLAKMYEDGKVVMEMYGVRSDNSTVNITVENLGTIKGAKYDESGYVDESLKQLPDQLSAGGFTDIKTEKTTVTFAGTEHDGITITASVQSTAVHEVLACVKVGNYVAVITAVTFGDSNPSEILDLFKAI
;
A
#
# COMPACT_ATOMS: atom_id res chain seq x y z
N MET A 1 28.14 32.77 -25.72
CA MET A 1 27.74 31.39 -25.36
C MET A 1 27.08 31.44 -24.01
N PRO A 2 25.78 31.26 -23.92
CA PRO A 2 25.12 31.13 -22.64
C PRO A 2 25.09 29.68 -22.22
N LEU A 3 25.63 29.37 -21.04
CA LEU A 3 25.48 28.08 -20.36
C LEU A 3 24.05 27.93 -19.85
N SER A 4 23.33 26.96 -20.38
CA SER A 4 22.06 26.50 -19.82
C SER A 4 22.35 25.58 -18.63
N LEU A 5 22.11 26.06 -17.41
CA LEU A 5 22.00 25.19 -16.24
C LEU A 5 20.69 24.43 -16.34
N ALA A 6 20.78 23.13 -16.62
CA ALA A 6 19.67 22.22 -16.38
C ALA A 6 19.54 22.02 -14.87
N ALA A 7 18.55 22.65 -14.27
CA ALA A 7 18.13 22.36 -12.90
C ALA A 7 17.37 21.03 -12.94
N CYS A 8 18.00 19.96 -12.42
CA CYS A 8 17.26 18.77 -11.97
C CYS A 8 16.50 19.18 -10.70
N GLY A 9 15.27 19.61 -10.89
CA GLY A 9 14.32 19.79 -9.81
C GLY A 9 13.66 18.46 -9.54
N GLY A 10 13.84 17.91 -8.34
CA GLY A 10 13.01 16.84 -7.81
C GLY A 10 11.56 17.33 -7.80
N GLY A 11 10.74 16.76 -8.68
CA GLY A 11 9.36 17.16 -8.85
C GLY A 11 8.48 16.54 -7.77
N GLY A 12 8.15 17.34 -6.76
CA GLY A 12 6.91 17.14 -6.08
C GLY A 12 5.79 17.42 -7.09
N GLN A 13 5.10 16.40 -7.59
CA GLN A 13 3.92 16.58 -8.41
C GLN A 13 2.85 17.28 -7.57
N SER A 14 2.65 18.57 -7.77
CA SER A 14 1.42 19.23 -7.37
C SER A 14 0.33 18.72 -8.32
N THR A 15 -0.38 17.71 -7.90
CA THR A 15 -1.48 17.18 -8.70
C THR A 15 -2.74 17.99 -8.38
N ASP A 16 -3.18 18.78 -9.35
CA ASP A 16 -4.57 19.27 -9.42
C ASP A 16 -5.55 18.10 -9.73
N LYS A 17 -5.09 16.85 -9.60
CA LYS A 17 -5.87 15.63 -9.87
C LYS A 17 -6.80 15.38 -8.70
N GLU A 18 -8.08 15.37 -8.96
CA GLU A 18 -9.08 14.98 -7.95
C GLU A 18 -8.86 13.52 -7.54
N PHE A 19 -8.94 13.24 -6.24
CA PHE A 19 -8.79 11.89 -5.73
C PHE A 19 -9.88 10.97 -6.27
N SER A 20 -9.48 9.79 -6.70
CA SER A 20 -10.37 8.68 -7.02
C SER A 20 -9.83 7.40 -6.40
N ALA A 21 -10.72 6.60 -5.83
CA ALA A 21 -10.37 5.27 -5.34
C ALA A 21 -9.99 4.33 -6.48
N GLY A 22 -9.23 3.30 -6.17
CA GLY A 22 -8.90 2.25 -7.13
C GLY A 22 -10.11 1.39 -7.49
N VAL A 23 -10.06 0.81 -8.67
CA VAL A 23 -11.12 -0.03 -9.24
C VAL A 23 -10.59 -1.44 -9.48
N THR A 24 -11.36 -2.44 -9.04
CA THR A 24 -11.09 -3.85 -9.33
C THR A 24 -12.07 -4.36 -10.39
N ASP A 25 -11.55 -4.91 -11.48
CA ASP A 25 -12.31 -5.60 -12.52
C ASP A 25 -11.69 -6.99 -12.77
N GLY A 26 -12.39 -8.03 -12.37
CA GLY A 26 -11.87 -9.40 -12.36
C GLY A 26 -10.58 -9.52 -11.54
N ASN A 27 -9.48 -9.90 -12.17
CA ASN A 27 -8.16 -10.03 -11.56
C ASN A 27 -7.27 -8.78 -11.76
N THR A 28 -7.83 -7.69 -12.25
CA THR A 28 -7.10 -6.44 -12.49
C THR A 28 -7.54 -5.38 -11.49
N TYR A 29 -6.57 -4.77 -10.81
CA TYR A 29 -6.75 -3.57 -10.02
C TYR A 29 -6.09 -2.39 -10.72
N THR A 30 -6.76 -1.26 -10.77
CA THR A 30 -6.24 -0.02 -11.35
C THR A 30 -6.50 1.14 -10.41
N ASN A 31 -5.48 1.92 -10.12
CA ASN A 31 -5.63 3.16 -9.39
C ASN A 31 -5.01 4.30 -10.21
N GLU A 32 -5.88 5.04 -10.90
CA GLU A 32 -5.44 6.16 -11.74
C GLU A 32 -4.86 7.29 -10.90
N TYR A 33 -5.38 7.54 -9.70
CA TYR A 33 -4.89 8.63 -8.85
C TYR A 33 -3.42 8.46 -8.49
N PHE A 34 -3.03 7.26 -8.06
CA PHE A 34 -1.65 6.93 -7.75
C PHE A 34 -0.82 6.51 -8.97
N GLY A 35 -1.45 6.24 -10.12
CA GLY A 35 -0.78 5.97 -11.39
C GLY A 35 -0.21 4.56 -11.52
N PHE A 36 -0.87 3.55 -10.95
CA PHE A 36 -0.45 2.16 -11.07
C PHE A 36 -1.61 1.18 -11.24
N ALA A 37 -1.30 0.02 -11.81
CA ALA A 37 -2.22 -1.10 -11.95
C ALA A 37 -1.50 -2.43 -11.71
N ALA A 38 -2.26 -3.46 -11.35
CA ALA A 38 -1.79 -4.84 -11.27
C ALA A 38 -2.82 -5.79 -11.90
N THR A 39 -2.34 -6.79 -12.62
CA THR A 39 -3.16 -7.92 -13.07
C THR A 39 -2.61 -9.19 -12.43
N LEU A 40 -3.42 -9.82 -11.59
CA LEU A 40 -3.06 -11.07 -10.93
C LEU A 40 -3.28 -12.25 -11.87
N ASP A 41 -2.34 -13.20 -11.91
CA ASP A 41 -2.44 -14.40 -12.73
C ASP A 41 -3.38 -15.47 -12.12
N GLU A 42 -3.45 -16.64 -12.76
CA GLU A 42 -4.32 -17.75 -12.35
C GLU A 42 -3.98 -18.37 -10.98
N ASN A 43 -2.79 -18.09 -10.43
CA ASN A 43 -2.39 -18.56 -9.09
C ASN A 43 -2.96 -17.69 -7.97
N TRP A 44 -3.52 -16.55 -8.30
CA TRP A 44 -4.08 -15.59 -7.37
C TRP A 44 -5.60 -15.59 -7.39
N THR A 45 -6.18 -15.33 -6.25
CA THR A 45 -7.60 -15.02 -6.09
C THR A 45 -7.73 -13.58 -5.60
N MET A 46 -8.33 -12.71 -6.42
CA MET A 46 -8.72 -11.36 -6.00
C MET A 46 -9.98 -11.47 -5.13
N LEU A 47 -9.94 -10.95 -3.91
CA LEU A 47 -11.10 -10.96 -3.03
C LEU A 47 -12.13 -9.92 -3.49
N THR A 48 -13.40 -10.28 -3.36
CA THR A 48 -14.51 -9.35 -3.58
C THR A 48 -14.61 -8.35 -2.42
N LYS A 49 -15.30 -7.23 -2.64
CA LYS A 49 -15.58 -6.24 -1.59
C LYS A 49 -16.22 -6.88 -0.34
N ASP A 50 -17.17 -7.81 -0.53
CA ASP A 50 -17.81 -8.54 0.58
C ASP A 50 -16.83 -9.40 1.38
N GLN A 51 -15.86 -10.03 0.70
CA GLN A 51 -14.82 -10.81 1.37
C GLN A 51 -13.84 -9.92 2.13
N ILE A 52 -13.47 -8.77 1.55
CA ILE A 52 -12.64 -7.77 2.22
C ILE A 52 -13.33 -7.24 3.48
N THR A 53 -14.65 -6.97 3.43
CA THR A 53 -15.41 -6.55 4.63
C THR A 53 -15.37 -7.58 5.74
N GLN A 54 -15.45 -8.86 5.41
CA GLN A 54 -15.36 -9.92 6.42
C GLN A 54 -14.00 -9.98 7.12
N ILE A 55 -12.92 -9.66 6.39
CA ILE A 55 -11.55 -9.65 6.93
C ILE A 55 -11.30 -8.38 7.75
N THR A 56 -11.75 -7.22 7.27
CA THR A 56 -11.45 -5.91 7.87
C THR A 56 -12.46 -5.50 8.93
N GLY A 57 -13.62 -6.15 8.98
CA GLY A 57 -14.76 -5.74 9.81
C GLY A 57 -15.45 -4.46 9.33
N GLN A 58 -15.11 -3.97 8.15
CA GLN A 58 -15.83 -2.88 7.48
C GLN A 58 -17.15 -3.43 6.94
N THR A 59 -18.18 -2.59 6.81
CA THR A 59 -19.47 -3.04 6.24
C THR A 59 -19.41 -2.98 4.71
N ALA A 60 -20.15 -3.86 4.02
CA ALA A 60 -20.21 -3.86 2.56
C ALA A 60 -20.68 -2.51 1.97
N GLU A 61 -21.57 -1.82 2.69
CA GLU A 61 -22.04 -0.47 2.35
C GLU A 61 -20.94 0.59 2.38
N ALA A 62 -19.82 0.33 3.10
CA ALA A 62 -18.66 1.23 3.12
C ALA A 62 -17.98 1.36 1.74
N PHE A 63 -18.25 0.44 0.82
CA PHE A 63 -17.69 0.44 -0.53
C PHE A 63 -18.60 1.04 -1.60
N ASP A 64 -19.77 1.56 -1.23
CA ASP A 64 -20.56 2.41 -2.12
C ASP A 64 -19.87 3.76 -2.27
N ASP A 65 -19.90 4.36 -3.46
CA ASP A 65 -19.11 5.56 -3.81
C ASP A 65 -19.27 6.71 -2.81
N GLU A 66 -20.50 6.97 -2.31
CA GLU A 66 -20.76 8.03 -1.32
C GLU A 66 -20.15 7.70 0.05
N ASN A 67 -20.27 6.45 0.51
CA ASN A 67 -19.73 6.02 1.79
C ASN A 67 -18.20 5.91 1.74
N LEU A 68 -17.66 5.46 0.63
CA LEU A 68 -16.22 5.39 0.40
C LEU A 68 -15.60 6.79 0.43
N ALA A 69 -16.18 7.76 -0.26
CA ALA A 69 -15.75 9.15 -0.21
C ALA A 69 -15.74 9.70 1.22
N LYS A 70 -16.80 9.40 1.98
CA LYS A 70 -16.91 9.81 3.38
C LYS A 70 -15.86 9.15 4.29
N MET A 71 -15.56 7.87 4.07
CA MET A 71 -14.47 7.20 4.82
C MET A 71 -13.13 7.89 4.62
N TYR A 72 -12.83 8.29 3.38
CA TYR A 72 -11.62 9.05 3.11
C TYR A 72 -11.65 10.46 3.72
N GLU A 73 -12.79 11.15 3.67
CA GLU A 73 -12.96 12.45 4.33
C GLU A 73 -12.77 12.36 5.86
N ASP A 74 -13.25 11.28 6.47
CA ASP A 74 -13.07 10.99 7.90
C ASP A 74 -11.64 10.54 8.27
N GLY A 75 -10.73 10.44 7.29
CA GLY A 75 -9.33 10.01 7.49
C GLY A 75 -9.20 8.54 7.91
N LYS A 76 -10.12 7.70 7.48
CA LYS A 76 -10.06 6.26 7.72
C LYS A 76 -9.15 5.58 6.70
N VAL A 77 -8.49 4.51 7.14
CA VAL A 77 -7.76 3.62 6.25
C VAL A 77 -8.75 2.69 5.54
N VAL A 78 -8.70 2.68 4.23
CA VAL A 78 -9.56 1.84 3.39
C VAL A 78 -8.72 0.80 2.69
N MET A 79 -9.10 -0.47 2.78
CA MET A 79 -8.48 -1.56 2.00
C MET A 79 -9.21 -1.65 0.66
N GLU A 80 -8.54 -1.21 -0.40
CA GLU A 80 -9.13 -1.16 -1.75
C GLU A 80 -8.97 -2.49 -2.52
N MET A 81 -7.94 -3.26 -2.20
CA MET A 81 -7.60 -4.49 -2.90
C MET A 81 -7.01 -5.51 -1.92
N TYR A 82 -7.35 -6.78 -2.12
CA TYR A 82 -6.74 -7.91 -1.44
C TYR A 82 -6.66 -9.12 -2.37
N GLY A 83 -5.45 -9.61 -2.59
CA GLY A 83 -5.18 -10.82 -3.37
C GLY A 83 -4.56 -11.91 -2.50
N VAL A 84 -4.98 -13.15 -2.71
CA VAL A 84 -4.42 -14.35 -2.05
C VAL A 84 -3.87 -15.29 -3.11
N ARG A 85 -2.61 -15.68 -2.97
CA ARG A 85 -1.96 -16.66 -3.84
C ARG A 85 -2.17 -18.08 -3.30
N SER A 86 -2.06 -19.07 -4.17
CA SER A 86 -2.28 -20.49 -3.85
C SER A 86 -1.37 -21.04 -2.75
N ASP A 87 -0.24 -20.40 -2.46
CA ASP A 87 0.70 -20.74 -1.38
C ASP A 87 0.44 -19.93 -0.08
N ASN A 88 -0.71 -19.27 0.03
CA ASN A 88 -1.13 -18.35 1.09
C ASN A 88 -0.38 -17.02 1.13
N SER A 89 0.53 -16.73 0.21
CA SER A 89 1.07 -15.37 0.08
C SER A 89 -0.05 -14.39 -0.24
N THR A 90 0.08 -13.17 0.24
CA THR A 90 -0.96 -12.15 0.04
C THR A 90 -0.38 -10.84 -0.46
N VAL A 91 -1.22 -10.07 -1.11
CA VAL A 91 -0.96 -8.67 -1.44
C VAL A 91 -2.21 -7.85 -1.16
N ASN A 92 -2.05 -6.72 -0.53
CA ASN A 92 -3.16 -5.80 -0.31
C ASN A 92 -2.74 -4.35 -0.54
N ILE A 93 -3.73 -3.52 -0.78
CA ILE A 93 -3.57 -2.08 -0.92
C ILE A 93 -4.52 -1.42 0.05
N THR A 94 -3.95 -0.62 0.93
CA THR A 94 -4.71 0.29 1.79
C THR A 94 -4.43 1.72 1.42
N VAL A 95 -5.44 2.57 1.47
CA VAL A 95 -5.35 4.00 1.18
C VAL A 95 -5.84 4.79 2.39
N GLU A 96 -5.10 5.83 2.76
CA GLU A 96 -5.42 6.75 3.84
C GLU A 96 -5.39 8.19 3.34
N ASN A 97 -6.38 8.99 3.73
CA ASN A 97 -6.33 10.44 3.60
C ASN A 97 -5.74 11.04 4.88
N LEU A 98 -4.54 11.59 4.78
CA LEU A 98 -3.85 12.24 5.90
C LEU A 98 -4.47 13.60 6.29
N GLY A 99 -5.38 14.12 5.46
CA GLY A 99 -5.89 15.48 5.58
C GLY A 99 -4.81 16.53 5.33
N THR A 100 -5.22 17.81 5.36
CA THR A 100 -4.32 18.92 5.00
C THR A 100 -3.13 19.08 5.92
N ILE A 101 -3.28 18.86 7.22
CA ILE A 101 -2.20 19.10 8.19
C ILE A 101 -1.12 18.02 8.12
N LYS A 102 -1.50 16.75 8.21
CA LYS A 102 -0.55 15.64 8.13
C LYS A 102 -0.02 15.47 6.71
N GLY A 103 -0.89 15.64 5.69
CA GLY A 103 -0.51 15.57 4.28
C GLY A 103 0.56 16.58 3.87
N ALA A 104 0.53 17.80 4.46
CA ALA A 104 1.56 18.80 4.26
C ALA A 104 2.82 18.54 5.10
N LYS A 105 2.69 17.85 6.24
CA LYS A 105 3.79 17.58 7.18
C LYS A 105 4.65 16.39 6.75
N TYR A 106 4.03 15.33 6.24
CA TYR A 106 4.72 14.09 5.90
C TYR A 106 4.91 13.97 4.40
N ASP A 107 6.12 13.68 3.97
CA ASP A 107 6.45 13.00 2.72
C ASP A 107 6.38 11.47 2.94
N GLU A 108 6.74 10.66 1.94
CA GLU A 108 6.76 9.20 2.08
C GLU A 108 7.67 8.76 3.22
N SER A 109 8.86 9.37 3.32
CA SER A 109 9.85 9.09 4.34
C SER A 109 9.30 9.34 5.75
N GLY A 110 8.68 10.48 5.97
CA GLY A 110 8.08 10.84 7.25
C GLY A 110 6.89 9.97 7.63
N TYR A 111 6.09 9.52 6.65
CA TYR A 111 5.01 8.57 6.87
C TYR A 111 5.54 7.20 7.32
N VAL A 112 6.58 6.69 6.64
CA VAL A 112 7.27 5.44 7.01
C VAL A 112 7.87 5.53 8.40
N ASP A 113 8.55 6.63 8.74
CA ASP A 113 9.15 6.83 10.05
C ASP A 113 8.11 6.85 11.19
N GLU A 114 6.92 7.38 10.93
CA GLU A 114 5.81 7.37 11.90
C GLU A 114 5.18 5.97 12.02
N SER A 115 5.01 5.27 10.90
CA SER A 115 4.48 3.90 10.87
C SER A 115 5.38 2.92 11.64
N LEU A 116 6.69 3.02 11.48
CA LEU A 116 7.66 2.17 12.18
C LEU A 116 7.57 2.24 13.70
N LYS A 117 7.08 3.35 14.26
CA LYS A 117 6.92 3.48 15.72
C LYS A 117 5.77 2.63 16.28
N GLN A 118 4.76 2.35 15.45
CA GLN A 118 3.54 1.67 15.87
C GLN A 118 3.48 0.20 15.42
N LEU A 119 4.13 -0.12 14.30
CA LEU A 119 4.10 -1.44 13.68
C LEU A 119 4.48 -2.60 14.63
N PRO A 120 5.56 -2.53 15.45
CA PRO A 120 5.93 -3.64 16.33
C PRO A 120 4.83 -3.98 17.34
N ASP A 121 4.19 -2.96 17.91
CA ASP A 121 3.11 -3.14 18.89
C ASP A 121 1.85 -3.72 18.21
N GLN A 122 1.51 -3.24 17.01
CA GLN A 122 0.37 -3.73 16.24
C GLN A 122 0.56 -5.20 15.84
N LEU A 123 1.73 -5.56 15.33
CA LEU A 123 2.08 -6.93 14.97
C LEU A 123 2.07 -7.86 16.18
N SER A 124 2.63 -7.41 17.31
CA SER A 124 2.61 -8.17 18.56
C SER A 124 1.17 -8.41 19.05
N ALA A 125 0.30 -7.41 18.98
CA ALA A 125 -1.12 -7.54 19.29
C ALA A 125 -1.85 -8.51 18.33
N GLY A 126 -1.38 -8.62 17.09
CA GLY A 126 -1.83 -9.60 16.09
C GLY A 126 -1.31 -11.03 16.28
N GLY A 127 -0.50 -11.27 17.32
CA GLY A 127 0.05 -12.60 17.65
C GLY A 127 1.35 -12.95 16.94
N PHE A 128 2.01 -11.98 16.31
CA PHE A 128 3.35 -12.16 15.75
C PHE A 128 4.43 -12.11 16.83
N THR A 129 5.49 -12.88 16.64
CA THR A 129 6.68 -12.94 17.51
C THR A 129 7.94 -12.70 16.69
N ASP A 130 9.09 -12.51 17.32
CA ASP A 130 10.40 -12.30 16.67
C ASP A 130 10.40 -11.16 15.66
N ILE A 131 9.62 -10.12 15.95
CA ILE A 131 9.34 -9.01 15.04
C ILE A 131 10.59 -8.14 14.84
N LYS A 132 10.96 -7.93 13.58
CA LYS A 132 11.95 -6.94 13.14
C LYS A 132 11.35 -6.10 12.04
N THR A 133 11.43 -4.79 12.18
CA THR A 133 10.92 -3.83 11.20
C THR A 133 12.06 -2.89 10.82
N GLU A 134 12.28 -2.70 9.53
CA GLU A 134 13.36 -1.85 9.00
C GLU A 134 12.83 -0.96 7.89
N LYS A 135 13.23 0.31 7.90
CA LYS A 135 13.01 1.21 6.78
C LYS A 135 13.88 0.78 5.60
N THR A 136 13.31 0.83 4.41
CA THR A 136 13.99 0.46 3.18
C THR A 136 13.53 1.33 2.01
N THR A 137 14.23 1.23 0.88
CA THR A 137 13.76 1.72 -0.41
C THR A 137 13.22 0.53 -1.19
N VAL A 138 12.06 0.69 -1.79
CA VAL A 138 11.34 -0.33 -2.55
C VAL A 138 11.12 0.17 -3.97
N THR A 139 11.47 -0.63 -4.97
CA THR A 139 11.05 -0.37 -6.35
C THR A 139 9.61 -0.84 -6.52
N PHE A 140 8.71 0.09 -6.80
CA PHE A 140 7.29 -0.19 -7.02
C PHE A 140 6.82 0.54 -8.30
N ALA A 141 6.12 -0.17 -9.18
CA ALA A 141 5.67 0.35 -10.48
C ALA A 141 6.75 1.11 -11.27
N GLY A 142 8.02 0.66 -11.15
CA GLY A 142 9.16 1.25 -11.86
C GLY A 142 9.78 2.48 -11.21
N THR A 143 9.33 2.88 -10.03
CA THR A 143 9.86 4.03 -9.27
C THR A 143 10.32 3.58 -7.88
N GLU A 144 11.36 4.25 -7.36
CA GLU A 144 11.81 4.03 -5.98
C GLU A 144 10.91 4.81 -5.01
N HIS A 145 10.44 4.12 -3.97
CA HIS A 145 9.61 4.65 -2.89
C HIS A 145 10.20 4.28 -1.53
N ASP A 146 9.91 5.08 -0.52
CA ASP A 146 10.16 4.68 0.86
C ASP A 146 9.24 3.52 1.27
N GLY A 147 9.77 2.59 2.01
CA GLY A 147 9.06 1.38 2.40
C GLY A 147 9.55 0.79 3.72
N ILE A 148 8.96 -0.34 4.07
CA ILE A 148 9.28 -1.08 5.29
C ILE A 148 9.45 -2.54 4.93
N THR A 149 10.49 -3.18 5.45
CA THR A 149 10.58 -4.64 5.51
C THR A 149 10.26 -5.12 6.91
N ILE A 150 9.55 -6.24 6.98
CA ILE A 150 9.18 -6.90 8.23
C ILE A 150 9.59 -8.36 8.14
N THR A 151 10.25 -8.85 9.18
CA THR A 151 10.42 -10.27 9.43
C THR A 151 9.81 -10.59 10.78
N ALA A 152 9.03 -11.65 10.85
CA ALA A 152 8.36 -12.07 12.07
C ALA A 152 8.09 -13.58 12.03
N SER A 153 7.49 -14.10 13.09
CA SER A 153 7.01 -15.47 13.17
C SER A 153 5.55 -15.50 13.61
N VAL A 154 4.75 -16.35 13.01
CA VAL A 154 3.39 -16.66 13.45
C VAL A 154 3.23 -18.18 13.55
N GLN A 155 2.83 -18.68 14.73
CA GLN A 155 2.72 -20.14 14.97
C GLN A 155 3.97 -20.94 14.53
N SER A 156 5.15 -20.40 14.76
CA SER A 156 6.47 -20.95 14.38
C SER A 156 6.75 -20.96 12.87
N THR A 157 5.93 -20.32 12.07
CA THR A 157 6.17 -20.11 10.62
C THR A 157 6.79 -18.73 10.41
N ALA A 158 7.91 -18.68 9.68
CA ALA A 158 8.51 -17.40 9.29
C ALA A 158 7.58 -16.63 8.35
N VAL A 159 7.46 -15.33 8.60
CA VAL A 159 6.68 -14.39 7.79
C VAL A 159 7.60 -13.27 7.32
N HIS A 160 7.55 -12.95 6.06
CA HIS A 160 8.25 -11.85 5.44
C HIS A 160 7.25 -10.90 4.79
N GLU A 161 7.37 -9.62 5.11
CA GLU A 161 6.53 -8.59 4.52
C GLU A 161 7.39 -7.49 3.92
N VAL A 162 6.91 -6.90 2.83
CA VAL A 162 7.43 -5.66 2.28
C VAL A 162 6.27 -4.71 2.04
N LEU A 163 6.43 -3.48 2.48
CA LEU A 163 5.48 -2.39 2.28
C LEU A 163 6.13 -1.33 1.39
N ALA A 164 5.45 -0.95 0.32
CA ALA A 164 5.78 0.23 -0.46
C ALA A 164 4.77 1.34 -0.12
N CYS A 165 5.26 2.54 0.16
CA CYS A 165 4.43 3.71 0.48
C CYS A 165 4.47 4.70 -0.68
N VAL A 166 3.32 4.93 -1.32
CA VAL A 166 3.18 5.87 -2.43
C VAL A 166 2.32 7.04 -1.99
N LYS A 167 2.90 8.24 -1.96
CA LYS A 167 2.18 9.45 -1.53
C LYS A 167 1.89 10.37 -2.71
N VAL A 168 0.61 10.74 -2.85
CA VAL A 168 0.15 11.73 -3.82
C VAL A 168 -0.78 12.71 -3.12
N GLY A 169 -0.44 14.00 -3.14
CA GLY A 169 -1.22 15.02 -2.43
C GLY A 169 -1.35 14.70 -0.93
N ASN A 170 -2.57 14.63 -0.44
CA ASN A 170 -2.87 14.30 0.96
C ASN A 170 -3.11 12.80 1.19
N TYR A 171 -3.01 11.97 0.17
CA TYR A 171 -3.29 10.55 0.25
C TYR A 171 -2.01 9.72 0.22
N VAL A 172 -2.03 8.60 0.94
CA VAL A 172 -0.98 7.58 0.92
C VAL A 172 -1.62 6.24 0.58
N ALA A 173 -1.09 5.58 -0.45
CA ALA A 173 -1.33 4.16 -0.69
C ALA A 173 -0.19 3.36 -0.07
N VAL A 174 -0.54 2.35 0.72
CA VAL A 174 0.41 1.36 1.25
C VAL A 174 0.11 0.03 0.59
N ILE A 175 1.09 -0.45 -0.16
CA ILE A 175 1.03 -1.75 -0.83
C ILE A 175 1.82 -2.74 0.02
N THR A 176 1.14 -3.72 0.59
CA THR A 176 1.75 -4.73 1.47
C THR A 176 1.75 -6.07 0.78
N ALA A 177 2.93 -6.65 0.59
CA ALA A 177 3.12 -8.01 0.12
C ALA A 177 3.64 -8.89 1.26
N VAL A 178 3.03 -10.05 1.46
CA VAL A 178 3.34 -11.00 2.55
C VAL A 178 3.64 -12.37 1.97
N THR A 179 4.70 -12.99 2.45
CA THR A 179 5.07 -14.37 2.11
C THR A 179 5.41 -15.18 3.36
N PHE A 180 5.38 -16.50 3.24
CA PHE A 180 5.69 -17.45 4.29
C PHE A 180 6.89 -18.32 3.92
N GLY A 181 7.64 -18.76 4.93
CA GLY A 181 8.86 -19.57 4.74
C GLY A 181 9.98 -18.77 4.10
N ASP A 182 10.60 -19.31 3.05
CA ASP A 182 11.78 -18.71 2.40
C ASP A 182 11.44 -17.84 1.18
N SER A 183 10.16 -17.58 0.92
CA SER A 183 9.72 -16.80 -0.26
C SER A 183 9.99 -15.31 -0.07
N ASN A 184 10.34 -14.64 -1.17
CA ASN A 184 10.64 -13.19 -1.18
C ASN A 184 9.39 -12.37 -1.50
N PRO A 185 8.89 -11.52 -0.58
CA PRO A 185 7.70 -10.71 -0.83
C PRO A 185 7.91 -9.62 -1.90
N SER A 186 9.14 -9.19 -2.17
CA SER A 186 9.41 -8.16 -3.18
C SER A 186 9.01 -8.59 -4.59
N GLU A 187 9.04 -9.89 -4.90
CA GLU A 187 8.61 -10.42 -6.20
C GLU A 187 7.12 -10.19 -6.48
N ILE A 188 6.31 -10.05 -5.42
CA ILE A 188 4.89 -9.75 -5.55
C ILE A 188 4.67 -8.30 -6.01
N LEU A 189 5.54 -7.38 -5.60
CA LEU A 189 5.46 -5.99 -6.03
C LEU A 189 5.75 -5.81 -7.52
N ASP A 190 6.44 -6.75 -8.16
CA ASP A 190 6.70 -6.76 -9.61
C ASP A 190 5.44 -6.96 -10.47
N LEU A 191 4.32 -7.37 -9.86
CA LEU A 191 3.01 -7.46 -10.52
C LEU A 191 2.46 -6.07 -10.86
N PHE A 192 2.89 -5.04 -10.16
CA PHE A 192 2.41 -3.68 -10.34
C PHE A 192 3.19 -2.95 -11.43
N LYS A 193 2.48 -2.20 -12.26
CA LYS A 193 3.04 -1.40 -13.36
C LYS A 193 2.51 0.01 -13.31
N ALA A 194 3.33 0.96 -13.72
CA ALA A 194 2.88 2.34 -13.95
C ALA A 194 1.88 2.41 -15.12
N ILE A 195 0.90 3.31 -15.03
CA ILE A 195 -0.12 3.59 -16.06
C ILE A 195 -0.17 5.09 -16.37
#